data_2ec5259e3a9ca26d64a50fd651d1eb01
#
_entry.id   2ec5259e3a9ca26d64a50fd651d1eb01
#
_cell.length_a   1.000
_cell.length_b   1.000
_cell.length_c   1.000
_cell.angle_alpha   90.00
_cell.angle_beta   90.00
_cell.angle_gamma   90.00
#
_symmetry.space_group_name_H-M   'P 1'
#
loop_
_entity.id
_entity.type
_entity.pdbx_description
1 polymer ?
#
loop_
_entity_poly.entity_id
_entity_poly.type
_entity_poly.pdbx_seq_one_letter_code
_entity_poly.pdbx_strand_id
1 'polypeptide(L)'
;MEKKPILSAKDVEITFSLRGNKLNAIRKCSLDLYDGETLAIVGESGSGKSVFTKTFVGMLDGNGSITGGSIMYDGKDLAKFKKEKEWMTIRGKKIAMVMQDPMTSLNPLKKVGKQIQECIELHQGLKGAVAKKATLQILEKVGIPYPEMRYNQYPHEFSGGMRQRVVIAIAVACRPQILICDEPTTALDVTIQAQILELIRNLQAEYHMSVIYITHDLGVVANVADRVAVMYAGQIVEVGKVDEIFYDARHPYTWALLSALPQLGVKGEALPTIDG
;
A
#
# COMPACT_ATOMS: atom_id res chain seq x y z
N MET A 1 25.57 -13.44 3.95
CA MET A 1 25.50 -11.97 3.64
C MET A 1 24.16 -11.49 4.10
N GLU A 2 24.09 -10.50 5.00
CA GLU A 2 22.82 -9.85 5.35
C GLU A 2 22.25 -9.16 4.10
N LYS A 3 20.98 -9.45 3.79
CA LYS A 3 20.30 -8.78 2.69
C LYS A 3 20.19 -7.30 3.00
N LYS A 4 20.69 -6.43 2.12
CA LYS A 4 20.53 -4.98 2.27
C LYS A 4 19.08 -4.61 1.96
N PRO A 5 18.40 -3.82 2.80
CA PRO A 5 17.04 -3.38 2.52
C PRO A 5 17.00 -2.43 1.31
N ILE A 6 15.94 -2.56 0.48
CA ILE A 6 15.66 -1.63 -0.62
C ILE A 6 15.08 -0.31 -0.08
N LEU A 7 14.32 -0.37 1.02
CA LEU A 7 13.81 0.77 1.76
C LEU A 7 14.03 0.53 3.24
N SER A 8 14.59 1.51 3.95
CA SER A 8 14.85 1.42 5.40
C SER A 8 14.35 2.67 6.09
N ALA A 9 13.33 2.53 6.91
CA ALA A 9 12.87 3.56 7.83
C ALA A 9 13.50 3.32 9.21
N LYS A 10 14.07 4.35 9.82
CA LYS A 10 14.69 4.26 11.16
C LYS A 10 14.21 5.39 12.04
N ASP A 11 13.64 5.04 13.19
CA ASP A 11 13.18 5.94 14.24
C ASP A 11 12.31 7.09 13.70
N VAL A 12 11.43 6.78 12.72
CA VAL A 12 10.56 7.77 12.08
C VAL A 12 9.53 8.27 13.08
N GLU A 13 9.44 9.60 13.19
CA GLU A 13 8.44 10.28 13.99
C GLU A 13 7.59 11.20 13.11
N ILE A 14 6.26 11.17 13.31
CA ILE A 14 5.32 12.00 12.56
C ILE A 14 4.40 12.70 13.53
N THR A 15 4.33 14.02 13.40
CA THR A 15 3.49 14.88 14.24
C THR A 15 2.51 15.65 13.37
N PHE A 16 1.25 15.70 13.80
CA PHE A 16 0.19 16.54 13.22
C PHE A 16 -0.09 17.76 14.10
N SER A 17 -0.24 18.90 13.47
CA SER A 17 -0.68 20.13 14.13
C SER A 17 -2.21 20.25 14.08
N LEU A 18 -2.88 20.17 15.24
CA LEU A 18 -4.34 20.19 15.38
C LEU A 18 -4.76 21.35 16.29
N ARG A 19 -5.25 22.46 15.73
CA ARG A 19 -5.82 23.60 16.49
C ARG A 19 -4.99 24.01 17.71
N GLY A 20 -3.66 24.15 17.54
CA GLY A 20 -2.73 24.54 18.61
C GLY A 20 -2.15 23.39 19.42
N ASN A 21 -2.64 22.18 19.27
CA ASN A 21 -2.09 20.96 19.86
C ASN A 21 -1.24 20.18 18.86
N LYS A 22 -0.28 19.40 19.37
CA LYS A 22 0.53 18.49 18.59
C LYS A 22 0.12 17.04 18.90
N LEU A 23 -0.22 16.29 17.85
CA LEU A 23 -0.49 14.84 17.94
C LEU A 23 0.70 14.09 17.36
N ASN A 24 1.41 13.33 18.18
CA ASN A 24 2.46 12.42 17.73
C ASN A 24 1.80 11.12 17.24
N ALA A 25 1.52 11.08 15.95
CA ALA A 25 0.83 9.94 15.33
C ALA A 25 1.76 8.74 15.14
N ILE A 26 3.05 8.97 14.86
CA ILE A 26 4.07 7.93 14.71
C ILE A 26 5.22 8.25 15.65
N ARG A 27 5.66 7.22 16.39
CA ARG A 27 6.62 7.34 17.49
C ARG A 27 7.77 6.36 17.31
N LYS A 28 8.89 6.81 16.73
CA LYS A 28 10.13 6.03 16.51
C LYS A 28 9.87 4.70 15.79
N CYS A 29 9.12 4.72 14.71
CA CYS A 29 8.91 3.53 13.89
C CYS A 29 10.14 3.20 13.06
N SER A 30 10.57 1.93 13.13
CA SER A 30 11.64 1.39 12.29
C SER A 30 11.15 0.18 11.51
N LEU A 31 11.45 0.13 10.21
CA LEU A 31 11.02 -0.92 9.32
C LEU A 31 11.94 -1.03 8.11
N ASP A 32 12.36 -2.24 7.80
CA ASP A 32 13.13 -2.55 6.60
C ASP A 32 12.28 -3.38 5.63
N LEU A 33 12.30 -3.01 4.35
CA LEU A 33 11.75 -3.77 3.24
C LEU A 33 12.90 -4.30 2.38
N TYR A 34 12.87 -5.59 2.06
CA TYR A 34 13.88 -6.21 1.22
C TYR A 34 13.41 -6.36 -0.24
N ASP A 35 14.37 -6.52 -1.15
CA ASP A 35 14.09 -6.66 -2.58
C ASP A 35 13.28 -7.93 -2.87
N GLY A 36 12.18 -7.77 -3.63
CA GLY A 36 11.24 -8.84 -3.98
C GLY A 36 10.36 -9.33 -2.83
N GLU A 37 10.46 -8.74 -1.64
CA GLU A 37 9.69 -9.14 -0.45
C GLU A 37 8.25 -8.61 -0.50
N THR A 38 7.33 -9.41 0.04
CA THR A 38 6.00 -8.97 0.45
C THR A 38 5.95 -8.78 1.96
N LEU A 39 5.85 -7.53 2.40
CA LEU A 39 5.74 -7.16 3.81
C LEU A 39 4.32 -6.70 4.14
N ALA A 40 3.68 -7.31 5.11
CA ALA A 40 2.39 -6.84 5.61
C ALA A 40 2.59 -5.94 6.84
N ILE A 41 1.85 -4.83 6.91
CA ILE A 41 1.72 -3.99 8.10
C ILE A 41 0.30 -4.15 8.61
N VAL A 42 0.15 -4.72 9.80
CA VAL A 42 -1.13 -5.05 10.42
C VAL A 42 -1.34 -4.30 11.73
N GLY A 43 -2.57 -4.19 12.17
CA GLY A 43 -2.97 -3.54 13.41
C GLY A 43 -4.37 -2.94 13.30
N GLU A 44 -4.93 -2.48 14.38
CA GLU A 44 -6.26 -1.86 14.41
C GLU A 44 -6.35 -0.60 13.56
N SER A 45 -7.60 -0.21 13.22
CA SER A 45 -7.86 1.07 12.57
C SER A 45 -7.36 2.21 13.44
N GLY A 46 -6.68 3.20 12.82
CA GLY A 46 -6.11 4.32 13.56
C GLY A 46 -4.73 4.05 14.20
N SER A 47 -4.16 2.84 14.11
CA SER A 47 -2.82 2.56 14.66
C SER A 47 -1.66 3.30 13.96
N GLY A 48 -1.91 3.96 12.81
CA GLY A 48 -0.93 4.78 12.11
C GLY A 48 -0.36 4.17 10.82
N LYS A 49 -0.80 2.98 10.40
CA LYS A 49 -0.26 2.24 9.23
C LYS A 49 -0.19 3.08 7.96
N SER A 50 -1.31 3.63 7.54
CA SER A 50 -1.40 4.48 6.33
C SER A 50 -0.62 5.77 6.48
N VAL A 51 -0.62 6.38 7.67
CA VAL A 51 0.17 7.60 7.96
C VAL A 51 1.66 7.33 7.79
N PHE A 52 2.15 6.21 8.34
CA PHE A 52 3.55 5.82 8.23
C PHE A 52 3.97 5.58 6.77
N THR A 53 3.21 4.82 6.01
CA THR A 53 3.57 4.48 4.63
C THR A 53 3.38 5.63 3.64
N LYS A 54 2.47 6.57 3.89
CA LYS A 54 2.33 7.81 3.10
C LYS A 54 3.60 8.65 3.11
N THR A 55 4.46 8.52 4.13
CA THR A 55 5.77 9.22 4.15
C THR A 55 6.72 8.72 3.07
N PHE A 56 6.61 7.46 2.65
CA PHE A 56 7.49 6.87 1.62
C PHE A 56 7.24 7.44 0.23
N VAL A 57 6.09 8.07 0.04
CA VAL A 57 5.69 8.74 -1.21
C VAL A 57 5.42 10.24 -1.04
N GLY A 58 5.71 10.81 0.14
CA GLY A 58 5.50 12.24 0.42
C GLY A 58 4.06 12.69 0.33
N MET A 59 3.12 11.85 0.81
CA MET A 59 1.67 12.10 0.75
C MET A 59 1.06 12.30 2.14
N LEU A 60 1.82 12.87 3.08
CA LEU A 60 1.23 13.32 4.34
C LEU A 60 0.27 14.48 4.12
N ASP A 61 -0.80 14.52 4.93
CA ASP A 61 -1.72 15.65 4.94
C ASP A 61 -0.98 16.94 5.33
N GLY A 62 -1.45 18.08 4.83
CA GLY A 62 -0.73 19.36 4.93
C GLY A 62 -0.42 19.87 6.36
N ASN A 63 -1.10 19.32 7.37
CA ASN A 63 -0.84 19.60 8.79
C ASN A 63 0.10 18.57 9.45
N GLY A 64 0.56 17.53 8.70
CA GLY A 64 1.48 16.51 9.14
C GLY A 64 2.93 16.78 8.71
N SER A 65 3.89 16.41 9.54
CA SER A 65 5.31 16.53 9.25
C SER A 65 6.11 15.39 9.84
N ILE A 66 7.18 14.98 9.14
CA ILE A 66 8.19 14.08 9.70
C ILE A 66 9.07 14.92 10.64
N THR A 67 9.05 14.60 11.94
CA THR A 67 9.75 15.35 12.98
C THR A 67 11.02 14.67 13.46
N GLY A 68 11.23 13.40 13.11
CA GLY A 68 12.42 12.64 13.47
C GLY A 68 12.65 11.44 12.59
N GLY A 69 13.85 10.85 12.71
CA GLY A 69 14.25 9.65 11.97
C GLY A 69 14.68 9.89 10.54
N SER A 70 14.83 8.79 9.80
CA SER A 70 15.24 8.79 8.39
C SER A 70 14.49 7.71 7.60
N ILE A 71 14.33 7.94 6.29
CA ILE A 71 13.71 7.00 5.35
C ILE A 71 14.66 6.85 4.16
N MET A 72 15.49 5.83 4.19
CA MET A 72 16.51 5.60 3.18
C MET A 72 15.96 4.76 2.03
N TYR A 73 16.08 5.28 0.82
CA TYR A 73 15.75 4.60 -0.42
C TYR A 73 16.78 4.99 -1.50
N ASP A 74 17.43 4.02 -2.14
CA ASP A 74 18.43 4.23 -3.19
C ASP A 74 19.50 5.30 -2.81
N GLY A 75 20.01 5.22 -1.58
CA GLY A 75 21.03 6.14 -1.05
C GLY A 75 20.52 7.55 -0.70
N LYS A 76 19.21 7.81 -0.83
CA LYS A 76 18.58 9.10 -0.51
C LYS A 76 17.72 8.99 0.73
N ASP A 77 17.72 10.03 1.55
CA ASP A 77 16.85 10.15 2.72
C ASP A 77 15.56 10.89 2.32
N LEU A 78 14.48 10.14 2.09
CA LEU A 78 13.19 10.68 1.69
C LEU A 78 12.57 11.60 2.76
N ALA A 79 12.93 11.41 4.05
CA ALA A 79 12.47 12.28 5.13
C ALA A 79 12.95 13.73 4.98
N LYS A 80 14.01 13.96 4.19
CA LYS A 80 14.57 15.29 3.92
C LYS A 80 14.03 15.96 2.66
N PHE A 81 13.20 15.26 1.88
CA PHE A 81 12.62 15.82 0.65
C PHE A 81 11.63 16.93 0.99
N LYS A 82 11.83 18.11 0.41
CA LYS A 82 10.99 19.31 0.65
C LYS A 82 10.31 19.81 -0.61
N LYS A 83 10.89 19.51 -1.79
CA LYS A 83 10.43 20.04 -3.07
C LYS A 83 9.64 18.99 -3.83
N GLU A 84 8.55 19.39 -4.46
CA GLU A 84 7.75 18.49 -5.32
C GLU A 84 8.59 17.83 -6.42
N LYS A 85 9.57 18.55 -6.99
CA LYS A 85 10.50 17.99 -7.98
C LYS A 85 11.28 16.79 -7.48
N GLU A 86 11.61 16.71 -6.20
CA GLU A 86 12.30 15.56 -5.59
C GLU A 86 11.34 14.37 -5.52
N TRP A 87 10.10 14.60 -5.06
CA TRP A 87 9.06 13.59 -4.99
C TRP A 87 8.64 13.05 -6.36
N MET A 88 8.63 13.87 -7.41
CA MET A 88 8.35 13.43 -8.79
C MET A 88 9.39 12.41 -9.32
N THR A 89 10.58 12.33 -8.74
CA THR A 89 11.59 11.32 -9.10
C THR A 89 11.30 9.95 -8.48
N ILE A 90 10.48 9.92 -7.44
CA ILE A 90 10.15 8.73 -6.64
C ILE A 90 8.72 8.28 -6.91
N ARG A 91 7.75 9.18 -6.71
CA ARG A 91 6.31 8.91 -6.73
C ARG A 91 5.87 8.42 -8.11
N GLY A 92 5.17 7.27 -8.15
CA GLY A 92 4.66 6.64 -9.36
C GLY A 92 5.74 6.01 -10.25
N LYS A 93 7.00 6.41 -10.14
CA LYS A 93 8.10 5.90 -10.95
C LYS A 93 8.91 4.82 -10.24
N LYS A 94 9.18 5.00 -8.97
CA LYS A 94 10.00 4.11 -8.13
C LYS A 94 9.18 3.46 -7.03
N ILE A 95 8.37 4.26 -6.35
CA ILE A 95 7.44 3.83 -5.32
C ILE A 95 6.05 4.30 -5.74
N ALA A 96 5.11 3.38 -5.84
CA ALA A 96 3.71 3.66 -6.14
C ALA A 96 2.81 3.21 -5.00
N MET A 97 1.64 3.83 -4.89
CA MET A 97 0.67 3.52 -3.83
C MET A 97 -0.72 3.33 -4.42
N VAL A 98 -1.36 2.24 -4.04
CA VAL A 98 -2.79 1.97 -4.23
C VAL A 98 -3.48 2.37 -2.94
N MET A 99 -4.37 3.38 -3.02
CA MET A 99 -5.10 3.91 -1.87
C MET A 99 -6.33 3.07 -1.56
N GLN A 100 -6.82 3.17 -0.32
CA GLN A 100 -7.95 2.40 0.21
C GLN A 100 -9.24 2.54 -0.62
N ASP A 101 -9.57 3.75 -1.08
CA ASP A 101 -10.82 4.01 -1.80
C ASP A 101 -10.56 4.33 -3.28
N PRO A 102 -10.96 3.43 -4.20
CA PRO A 102 -10.83 3.69 -5.63
C PRO A 102 -11.74 4.82 -6.14
N MET A 103 -12.78 5.17 -5.41
CA MET A 103 -13.68 6.27 -5.80
C MET A 103 -13.03 7.64 -5.65
N THR A 104 -12.22 7.81 -4.62
CA THR A 104 -11.46 9.05 -4.38
C THR A 104 -10.16 9.10 -5.17
N SER A 105 -9.66 7.95 -5.62
CA SER A 105 -8.41 7.84 -6.39
C SER A 105 -8.58 8.17 -7.88
N LEU A 106 -9.78 7.96 -8.43
CA LEU A 106 -10.08 8.22 -9.84
C LEU A 106 -10.81 9.53 -10.01
N ASN A 107 -10.39 10.34 -11.00
CA ASN A 107 -11.13 11.55 -11.36
C ASN A 107 -12.43 11.16 -12.12
N PRO A 108 -13.63 11.44 -11.56
CA PRO A 108 -14.90 11.01 -12.17
C PRO A 108 -15.21 11.70 -13.49
N LEU A 109 -14.59 12.85 -13.76
CA LEU A 109 -14.80 13.65 -14.96
C LEU A 109 -13.81 13.35 -16.09
N LYS A 110 -12.84 12.46 -15.85
CA LYS A 110 -11.85 12.03 -16.85
C LYS A 110 -12.10 10.57 -17.26
N LYS A 111 -11.94 10.28 -18.56
CA LYS A 111 -11.96 8.92 -19.06
C LYS A 111 -10.86 8.05 -18.44
N VAL A 112 -11.18 6.80 -18.13
CA VAL A 112 -10.26 5.87 -17.45
C VAL A 112 -8.95 5.71 -18.21
N GLY A 113 -8.99 5.47 -19.52
CA GLY A 113 -7.78 5.32 -20.32
C GLY A 113 -6.90 6.57 -20.33
N LYS A 114 -7.50 7.77 -20.25
CA LYS A 114 -6.74 9.01 -20.19
C LYS A 114 -5.99 9.19 -18.88
N GLN A 115 -6.53 8.73 -17.76
CA GLN A 115 -5.87 8.80 -16.46
C GLN A 115 -4.64 7.89 -16.41
N ILE A 116 -4.73 6.67 -16.96
CA ILE A 116 -3.59 5.77 -17.06
C ILE A 116 -2.55 6.32 -18.05
N GLN A 117 -3.00 6.81 -19.21
CA GLN A 117 -2.11 7.38 -20.25
C GLN A 117 -1.33 8.59 -19.72
N GLU A 118 -1.96 9.47 -18.95
CA GLU A 118 -1.32 10.63 -18.32
C GLU A 118 -0.13 10.21 -17.42
N CYS A 119 -0.31 9.14 -16.63
CA CYS A 119 0.76 8.58 -15.82
C CYS A 119 1.94 8.07 -16.68
N ILE A 120 1.64 7.34 -17.76
CA ILE A 120 2.65 6.84 -18.70
C ILE A 120 3.38 7.99 -19.39
N GLU A 121 2.66 9.01 -19.85
CA GLU A 121 3.24 10.18 -20.52
C GLU A 121 4.16 10.96 -19.58
N LEU A 122 3.74 11.14 -18.32
CA LEU A 122 4.50 11.88 -17.32
C LEU A 122 5.80 11.18 -16.91
N HIS A 123 5.74 9.87 -16.67
CA HIS A 123 6.85 9.14 -16.05
C HIS A 123 7.72 8.36 -17.04
N GLN A 124 7.16 7.93 -18.18
CA GLN A 124 7.89 7.18 -19.21
C GLN A 124 8.29 8.05 -20.42
N GLY A 125 7.71 9.25 -20.54
CA GLY A 125 7.95 10.15 -21.66
C GLY A 125 7.33 9.68 -22.99
N LEU A 126 6.54 8.59 -22.97
CA LEU A 126 5.80 8.13 -24.15
C LEU A 126 4.66 9.12 -24.45
N LYS A 127 4.31 9.30 -25.73
CA LYS A 127 3.26 10.25 -26.13
C LYS A 127 2.34 9.68 -27.20
N GLY A 128 1.14 10.27 -27.31
CA GLY A 128 0.20 10.01 -28.40
C GLY A 128 -0.19 8.54 -28.56
N ALA A 129 -0.07 8.01 -29.78
CA ALA A 129 -0.46 6.64 -30.11
C ALA A 129 0.35 5.58 -29.33
N VAL A 130 1.63 5.83 -29.05
CA VAL A 130 2.49 4.90 -28.29
C VAL A 130 2.03 4.81 -26.85
N ALA A 131 1.76 5.94 -26.20
CA ALA A 131 1.23 5.97 -24.84
C ALA A 131 -0.17 5.32 -24.75
N LYS A 132 -1.03 5.56 -25.76
CA LYS A 132 -2.34 4.89 -25.85
C LYS A 132 -2.19 3.37 -25.96
N LYS A 133 -1.29 2.87 -26.81
CA LYS A 133 -1.03 1.43 -26.96
C LYS A 133 -0.56 0.81 -25.64
N ALA A 134 0.38 1.46 -24.95
CA ALA A 134 0.83 1.01 -23.62
C ALA A 134 -0.31 1.01 -22.59
N THR A 135 -1.22 2.00 -22.64
CA THR A 135 -2.41 2.05 -21.79
C THR A 135 -3.35 0.88 -22.04
N LEU A 136 -3.60 0.53 -23.30
CA LEU A 136 -4.45 -0.62 -23.64
C LEU A 136 -3.84 -1.93 -23.15
N GLN A 137 -2.53 -2.09 -23.29
CA GLN A 137 -1.79 -3.26 -22.79
C GLN A 137 -1.90 -3.41 -21.27
N ILE A 138 -1.80 -2.31 -20.50
CA ILE A 138 -1.93 -2.40 -19.04
C ILE A 138 -3.38 -2.67 -18.62
N LEU A 139 -4.38 -2.11 -19.31
CA LEU A 139 -5.79 -2.42 -19.06
C LEU A 139 -6.10 -3.92 -19.28
N GLU A 140 -5.58 -4.51 -20.36
CA GLU A 140 -5.67 -5.94 -20.61
C GLU A 140 -4.99 -6.75 -19.51
N LYS A 141 -3.79 -6.36 -19.13
CA LYS A 141 -2.97 -7.03 -18.09
C LYS A 141 -3.65 -7.06 -16.73
N VAL A 142 -4.33 -5.99 -16.33
CA VAL A 142 -5.11 -5.98 -15.08
C VAL A 142 -6.48 -6.66 -15.22
N GLY A 143 -6.77 -7.28 -16.36
CA GLY A 143 -7.99 -8.04 -16.58
C GLY A 143 -9.24 -7.18 -16.82
N ILE A 144 -9.09 -5.99 -17.43
CA ILE A 144 -10.21 -5.20 -17.90
C ILE A 144 -10.62 -5.70 -19.30
N PRO A 145 -11.85 -6.25 -19.45
CA PRO A 145 -12.32 -6.76 -20.74
C PRO A 145 -12.57 -5.61 -21.72
N TYR A 146 -12.36 -5.86 -23.03
CA TYR A 146 -12.58 -4.88 -24.11
C TYR A 146 -11.84 -3.56 -23.90
N PRO A 147 -10.48 -3.55 -23.81
CA PRO A 147 -9.68 -2.37 -23.41
C PRO A 147 -9.95 -1.12 -24.26
N GLU A 148 -10.11 -1.26 -25.58
CA GLU A 148 -10.37 -0.12 -26.48
C GLU A 148 -11.69 0.59 -26.16
N MET A 149 -12.74 -0.16 -25.85
CA MET A 149 -14.02 0.39 -25.44
C MET A 149 -13.91 1.05 -24.07
N ARG A 150 -13.34 0.30 -23.10
CA ARG A 150 -13.18 0.74 -21.71
C ARG A 150 -12.26 1.94 -21.55
N TYR A 151 -11.26 2.09 -22.40
CA TYR A 151 -10.40 3.28 -22.44
C TYR A 151 -11.19 4.58 -22.52
N ASN A 152 -12.31 4.58 -23.27
CA ASN A 152 -13.14 5.78 -23.52
C ASN A 152 -14.25 6.00 -22.49
N GLN A 153 -14.42 5.08 -21.55
CA GLN A 153 -15.43 5.15 -20.50
C GLN A 153 -14.95 5.91 -19.26
N TYR A 154 -15.90 6.33 -18.44
CA TYR A 154 -15.68 7.05 -17.19
C TYR A 154 -15.73 6.09 -15.99
N PRO A 155 -15.13 6.46 -14.83
CA PRO A 155 -15.11 5.60 -13.64
C PRO A 155 -16.49 5.11 -13.18
N HIS A 156 -17.55 5.91 -13.32
CA HIS A 156 -18.89 5.55 -12.89
C HIS A 156 -19.51 4.38 -13.74
N GLU A 157 -18.96 4.11 -14.92
CA GLU A 157 -19.38 3.00 -15.77
C GLU A 157 -18.72 1.67 -15.43
N PHE A 158 -17.86 1.65 -14.38
CA PHE A 158 -17.10 0.49 -13.92
C PHE A 158 -17.64 -0.04 -12.59
N SER A 159 -17.63 -1.36 -12.40
CA SER A 159 -17.90 -1.96 -11.09
C SER A 159 -16.79 -1.63 -10.08
N GLY A 160 -17.03 -1.86 -8.78
CA GLY A 160 -16.03 -1.64 -7.74
C GLY A 160 -14.72 -2.36 -8.00
N GLY A 161 -14.78 -3.66 -8.32
CA GLY A 161 -13.60 -4.45 -8.66
C GLY A 161 -12.88 -3.98 -9.93
N MET A 162 -13.61 -3.51 -10.94
CA MET A 162 -13.02 -2.93 -12.14
C MET A 162 -12.32 -1.61 -11.83
N ARG A 163 -12.90 -0.73 -11.00
CA ARG A 163 -12.25 0.52 -10.56
C ARG A 163 -10.97 0.23 -9.81
N GLN A 164 -10.98 -0.76 -8.92
CA GLN A 164 -9.78 -1.19 -8.19
C GLN A 164 -8.69 -1.67 -9.14
N ARG A 165 -9.02 -2.47 -10.16
CA ARG A 165 -8.09 -2.89 -11.22
C ARG A 165 -7.50 -1.71 -11.98
N VAL A 166 -8.29 -0.67 -12.25
CA VAL A 166 -7.83 0.57 -12.89
C VAL A 166 -6.86 1.34 -12.00
N VAL A 167 -7.13 1.47 -10.70
CA VAL A 167 -6.22 2.10 -9.73
C VAL A 167 -4.88 1.35 -9.66
N ILE A 168 -4.95 0.01 -9.62
CA ILE A 168 -3.75 -0.85 -9.71
C ILE A 168 -3.02 -0.60 -11.04
N ALA A 169 -3.74 -0.52 -12.17
CA ALA A 169 -3.14 -0.24 -13.48
C ALA A 169 -2.36 1.07 -13.48
N ILE A 170 -2.91 2.15 -12.89
CA ILE A 170 -2.22 3.44 -12.74
C ILE A 170 -0.95 3.28 -11.89
N ALA A 171 -1.05 2.59 -10.76
CA ALA A 171 0.07 2.40 -9.84
C ALA A 171 1.23 1.60 -10.49
N VAL A 172 0.93 0.56 -11.27
CA VAL A 172 1.95 -0.30 -11.87
C VAL A 172 2.33 0.10 -13.30
N ALA A 173 1.67 1.11 -13.89
CA ALA A 173 1.92 1.56 -15.27
C ALA A 173 3.40 1.86 -15.53
N CYS A 174 4.11 2.38 -14.55
CA CYS A 174 5.53 2.73 -14.64
C CYS A 174 6.48 1.66 -14.08
N ARG A 175 5.99 0.48 -13.75
CA ARG A 175 6.75 -0.65 -13.20
C ARG A 175 7.60 -0.21 -11.99
N PRO A 176 6.97 0.24 -10.91
CA PRO A 176 7.69 0.70 -9.73
C PRO A 176 8.48 -0.45 -9.09
N GLN A 177 9.53 -0.12 -8.34
CA GLN A 177 10.27 -1.11 -7.55
C GLN A 177 9.52 -1.50 -6.27
N ILE A 178 8.73 -0.57 -5.72
CA ILE A 178 7.93 -0.79 -4.52
C ILE A 178 6.48 -0.41 -4.81
N LEU A 179 5.56 -1.31 -4.51
CA LEU A 179 4.12 -1.08 -4.55
C LEU A 179 3.57 -1.12 -3.12
N ILE A 180 2.96 -0.04 -2.68
CA ILE A 180 2.25 0.05 -1.40
C ILE A 180 0.76 -0.13 -1.67
N CYS A 181 0.13 -1.09 -1.02
CA CYS A 181 -1.29 -1.40 -1.14
C CYS A 181 -1.97 -1.10 0.20
N ASP A 182 -2.63 0.05 0.29
CA ASP A 182 -3.36 0.47 1.51
C ASP A 182 -4.80 -0.04 1.43
N GLU A 183 -5.07 -1.12 2.15
CA GLU A 183 -6.36 -1.82 2.20
C GLU A 183 -6.97 -2.07 0.79
N PRO A 184 -6.26 -2.71 -0.13
CA PRO A 184 -6.61 -2.74 -1.56
C PRO A 184 -7.88 -3.52 -1.86
N THR A 185 -8.45 -4.22 -0.89
CA THR A 185 -9.61 -5.10 -1.05
C THR A 185 -10.77 -4.71 -0.14
N THR A 186 -10.65 -3.65 0.63
CA THR A 186 -11.74 -3.14 1.49
C THR A 186 -12.97 -2.78 0.65
N ALA A 187 -14.16 -3.14 1.13
CA ALA A 187 -15.46 -2.97 0.47
C ALA A 187 -15.65 -3.78 -0.83
N LEU A 188 -14.84 -4.79 -1.10
CA LEU A 188 -15.03 -5.76 -2.17
C LEU A 188 -15.58 -7.08 -1.62
N ASP A 189 -16.36 -7.78 -2.42
CA ASP A 189 -16.78 -9.15 -2.07
C ASP A 189 -15.59 -10.12 -2.09
N VAL A 190 -15.70 -11.22 -1.33
CA VAL A 190 -14.61 -12.20 -1.10
C VAL A 190 -14.01 -12.73 -2.40
N THR A 191 -14.85 -12.94 -3.42
CA THR A 191 -14.39 -13.47 -4.71
C THR A 191 -13.53 -12.45 -5.46
N ILE A 192 -13.98 -11.20 -5.51
CA ILE A 192 -13.21 -10.10 -6.11
C ILE A 192 -11.95 -9.80 -5.32
N GLN A 193 -12.02 -9.86 -3.99
CA GLN A 193 -10.85 -9.72 -3.11
C GLN A 193 -9.76 -10.71 -3.48
N ALA A 194 -10.09 -12.01 -3.58
CA ALA A 194 -9.13 -13.05 -3.98
C ALA A 194 -8.50 -12.76 -5.36
N GLN A 195 -9.31 -12.32 -6.34
CA GLN A 195 -8.83 -11.97 -7.67
C GLN A 195 -7.89 -10.75 -7.67
N ILE A 196 -8.14 -9.75 -6.82
CA ILE A 196 -7.25 -8.57 -6.70
C ILE A 196 -5.92 -8.96 -6.07
N LEU A 197 -5.92 -9.81 -5.04
CA LEU A 197 -4.68 -10.28 -4.41
C LEU A 197 -3.84 -11.12 -5.38
N GLU A 198 -4.48 -12.01 -6.13
CA GLU A 198 -3.82 -12.80 -7.18
C GLU A 198 -3.24 -11.90 -8.28
N LEU A 199 -3.99 -10.89 -8.73
CA LEU A 199 -3.52 -9.90 -9.70
C LEU A 199 -2.25 -9.21 -9.22
N ILE A 200 -2.23 -8.70 -7.98
CA ILE A 200 -1.07 -8.01 -7.42
C ILE A 200 0.13 -8.97 -7.33
N ARG A 201 -0.08 -10.22 -6.90
CA ARG A 201 0.96 -11.24 -6.84
C ARG A 201 1.57 -11.55 -8.21
N ASN A 202 0.73 -11.67 -9.25
CA ASN A 202 1.18 -11.92 -10.61
C ASN A 202 1.98 -10.74 -11.17
N LEU A 203 1.53 -9.50 -10.92
CA LEU A 203 2.24 -8.28 -11.30
C LEU A 203 3.56 -8.12 -10.53
N GLN A 204 3.59 -8.49 -9.25
CA GLN A 204 4.81 -8.51 -8.44
C GLN A 204 5.86 -9.45 -9.04
N ALA A 205 5.47 -10.67 -9.38
CA ALA A 205 6.37 -11.67 -9.98
C ALA A 205 6.89 -11.21 -11.35
N GLU A 206 6.00 -10.67 -12.20
CA GLU A 206 6.36 -10.22 -13.55
C GLU A 206 7.27 -9.00 -13.55
N TYR A 207 7.02 -8.03 -12.68
CA TYR A 207 7.77 -6.77 -12.63
C TYR A 207 8.90 -6.78 -11.59
N HIS A 208 9.08 -7.88 -10.84
CA HIS A 208 10.06 -8.01 -9.76
C HIS A 208 9.94 -6.89 -8.73
N MET A 209 8.70 -6.60 -8.30
CA MET A 209 8.43 -5.55 -7.32
C MET A 209 8.53 -6.10 -5.90
N SER A 210 8.86 -5.23 -4.95
CA SER A 210 8.58 -5.45 -3.53
C SER A 210 7.22 -4.86 -3.20
N VAL A 211 6.46 -5.51 -2.32
CA VAL A 211 5.09 -5.08 -1.99
C VAL A 211 4.95 -4.83 -0.49
N ILE A 212 4.33 -3.71 -0.12
CA ILE A 212 3.87 -3.45 1.25
C ILE A 212 2.35 -3.53 1.25
N TYR A 213 1.79 -4.50 1.96
CA TYR A 213 0.36 -4.57 2.22
C TYR A 213 0.03 -3.93 3.56
N ILE A 214 -0.94 -3.02 3.58
CA ILE A 214 -1.56 -2.50 4.79
C ILE A 214 -2.95 -3.11 4.86
N THR A 215 -3.24 -3.86 5.91
CA THR A 215 -4.54 -4.48 6.09
C THR A 215 -4.79 -4.79 7.57
N HIS A 216 -6.05 -4.89 7.94
CA HIS A 216 -6.49 -5.44 9.23
C HIS A 216 -6.92 -6.90 9.08
N ASP A 217 -6.96 -7.45 7.87
CA ASP A 217 -7.35 -8.84 7.58
C ASP A 217 -6.12 -9.76 7.64
N LEU A 218 -5.97 -10.44 8.76
CA LEU A 218 -4.88 -11.40 8.99
C LEU A 218 -5.00 -12.66 8.12
N GLY A 219 -6.21 -13.00 7.65
CA GLY A 219 -6.41 -14.09 6.70
C GLY A 219 -5.78 -13.78 5.34
N VAL A 220 -5.87 -12.53 4.90
CA VAL A 220 -5.15 -12.06 3.70
C VAL A 220 -3.64 -12.15 3.91
N VAL A 221 -3.15 -11.67 5.06
CA VAL A 221 -1.72 -11.64 5.38
C VAL A 221 -1.09 -13.03 5.33
N ALA A 222 -1.75 -14.03 5.92
CA ALA A 222 -1.27 -15.42 5.93
C ALA A 222 -1.03 -16.00 4.53
N ASN A 223 -1.75 -15.48 3.53
CA ASN A 223 -1.69 -15.99 2.14
C ASN A 223 -0.73 -15.22 1.23
N VAL A 224 -0.38 -13.97 1.56
CA VAL A 224 0.37 -13.10 0.62
C VAL A 224 1.71 -12.63 1.17
N ALA A 225 1.91 -12.56 2.47
CA ALA A 225 3.08 -11.94 3.06
C ALA A 225 4.22 -12.92 3.34
N ASP A 226 5.47 -12.45 3.20
CA ASP A 226 6.68 -13.14 3.65
C ASP A 226 6.98 -12.78 5.11
N ARG A 227 6.81 -11.49 5.45
CA ARG A 227 6.99 -10.95 6.80
C ARG A 227 5.82 -10.04 7.19
N VAL A 228 5.63 -9.92 8.49
CA VAL A 228 4.59 -9.10 9.10
C VAL A 228 5.20 -8.14 10.09
N ALA A 229 4.79 -6.88 10.03
CA ALA A 229 5.04 -5.86 11.03
C ALA A 229 3.72 -5.53 11.73
N VAL A 230 3.67 -5.72 13.03
CA VAL A 230 2.48 -5.40 13.86
C VAL A 230 2.62 -3.99 14.39
N MET A 231 1.62 -3.15 14.10
CA MET A 231 1.62 -1.75 14.50
C MET A 231 0.52 -1.46 15.52
N TYR A 232 0.90 -0.87 16.64
CA TYR A 232 0.01 -0.45 17.71
C TYR A 232 0.32 0.98 18.14
N ALA A 233 -0.71 1.83 18.21
CA ALA A 233 -0.63 3.21 18.72
C ALA A 233 0.58 4.01 18.20
N GLY A 234 0.85 3.94 16.89
CA GLY A 234 1.93 4.68 16.24
C GLY A 234 3.33 4.09 16.40
N GLN A 235 3.45 2.83 16.84
CA GLN A 235 4.72 2.10 16.98
C GLN A 235 4.63 0.72 16.33
N ILE A 236 5.74 0.25 15.75
CA ILE A 236 5.88 -1.16 15.38
C ILE A 236 6.33 -1.91 16.63
N VAL A 237 5.48 -2.83 17.09
CA VAL A 237 5.68 -3.57 18.34
C VAL A 237 6.28 -4.95 18.12
N GLU A 238 6.08 -5.52 16.94
CA GLU A 238 6.63 -6.82 16.57
C GLU A 238 6.87 -6.92 15.08
N VAL A 239 7.95 -7.57 14.65
CA VAL A 239 8.26 -7.88 13.25
C VAL A 239 8.83 -9.28 13.17
N GLY A 240 8.29 -10.10 12.28
CA GLY A 240 8.77 -11.47 12.08
C GLY A 240 8.31 -12.05 10.75
N LYS A 241 8.71 -13.27 10.44
CA LYS A 241 8.12 -14.04 9.35
C LYS A 241 6.65 -14.35 9.67
N VAL A 242 5.86 -14.61 8.63
CA VAL A 242 4.44 -14.95 8.81
C VAL A 242 4.27 -16.05 9.85
N ASP A 243 4.99 -17.17 9.73
CA ASP A 243 4.88 -18.28 10.66
C ASP A 243 5.26 -17.91 12.09
N GLU A 244 6.28 -17.07 12.28
CA GLU A 244 6.71 -16.60 13.61
C GLU A 244 5.62 -15.75 14.25
N ILE A 245 5.01 -14.83 13.50
CA ILE A 245 3.93 -13.97 14.02
C ILE A 245 2.67 -14.76 14.32
N PHE A 246 2.29 -15.72 13.46
CA PHE A 246 1.02 -16.47 13.64
C PHE A 246 1.11 -17.57 14.69
N TYR A 247 2.26 -18.21 14.87
CA TYR A 247 2.42 -19.38 15.76
C TYR A 247 3.32 -19.14 16.97
N ASP A 248 4.13 -18.07 17.00
CA ASP A 248 5.05 -17.73 18.09
C ASP A 248 5.03 -16.24 18.40
N ALA A 249 3.84 -15.62 18.42
CA ALA A 249 3.67 -14.22 18.78
C ALA A 249 4.23 -13.92 20.17
N ARG A 250 5.11 -12.92 20.27
CA ARG A 250 5.83 -12.58 21.52
C ARG A 250 5.29 -11.34 22.20
N HIS A 251 4.70 -10.42 21.43
CA HIS A 251 4.12 -9.20 21.99
C HIS A 251 2.67 -9.46 22.43
N PRO A 252 2.23 -9.05 23.63
CA PRO A 252 0.86 -9.26 24.11
C PRO A 252 -0.24 -8.76 23.16
N TYR A 253 0.00 -7.61 22.53
CA TYR A 253 -0.93 -7.05 21.54
C TYR A 253 -1.06 -7.94 20.30
N THR A 254 0.04 -8.50 19.79
CA THR A 254 0.01 -9.45 18.65
C THR A 254 -0.80 -10.68 18.99
N TRP A 255 -0.59 -11.23 20.18
CA TRP A 255 -1.35 -12.37 20.67
C TRP A 255 -2.85 -12.04 20.77
N ALA A 256 -3.20 -10.88 21.33
CA ALA A 256 -4.59 -10.44 21.44
C ALA A 256 -5.24 -10.23 20.06
N LEU A 257 -4.48 -9.61 19.11
CA LEU A 257 -4.94 -9.39 17.75
C LEU A 257 -5.23 -10.72 17.01
N LEU A 258 -4.38 -11.73 17.19
CA LEU A 258 -4.59 -13.07 16.63
C LEU A 258 -5.76 -13.79 17.29
N SER A 259 -5.90 -13.68 18.61
CA SER A 259 -6.99 -14.32 19.37
C SER A 259 -8.37 -13.75 19.01
N ALA A 260 -8.45 -12.53 18.52
CA ALA A 260 -9.68 -11.91 18.03
C ALA A 260 -10.13 -12.39 16.64
N LEU A 261 -9.36 -13.30 15.99
CA LEU A 261 -9.73 -13.84 14.68
C LEU A 261 -10.95 -14.79 14.81
N PRO A 262 -12.02 -14.56 14.01
CA PRO A 262 -13.21 -15.44 14.05
C PRO A 262 -12.92 -16.91 13.76
N GLN A 263 -11.85 -17.19 13.03
CA GLN A 263 -11.43 -18.55 12.64
C GLN A 263 -10.83 -19.35 13.81
N LEU A 264 -10.35 -18.67 14.85
CA LEU A 264 -9.80 -19.30 16.07
C LEU A 264 -10.82 -19.34 17.21
N GLY A 265 -11.98 -18.70 17.07
CA GLY A 265 -13.05 -18.68 18.03
C GLY A 265 -13.80 -20.00 18.10
N VAL A 266 -14.18 -20.43 19.31
CA VAL A 266 -15.09 -21.57 19.53
C VAL A 266 -16.49 -21.12 19.16
N LYS A 267 -17.21 -21.92 18.37
CA LYS A 267 -18.56 -21.62 17.92
C LYS A 267 -19.50 -21.49 19.13
N GLY A 268 -20.02 -20.28 19.39
CA GLY A 268 -20.92 -19.96 20.48
C GLY A 268 -20.30 -19.23 21.67
N GLU A 269 -19.00 -18.98 21.67
CA GLU A 269 -18.32 -18.11 22.64
C GLU A 269 -18.10 -16.70 22.06
N ALA A 270 -18.19 -15.70 22.95
CA ALA A 270 -17.82 -14.33 22.55
C ALA A 270 -16.33 -14.26 22.21
N LEU A 271 -15.99 -13.62 21.08
CA LEU A 271 -14.59 -13.39 20.74
C LEU A 271 -13.95 -12.50 21.82
N PRO A 272 -12.71 -12.79 22.24
CA PRO A 272 -12.01 -11.93 23.17
C PRO A 272 -11.86 -10.52 22.58
N THR A 273 -12.24 -9.52 23.36
CA THR A 273 -12.04 -8.11 23.02
C THR A 273 -10.67 -7.67 23.51
N ILE A 274 -10.01 -6.83 22.73
CA ILE A 274 -8.78 -6.17 23.16
C ILE A 274 -9.21 -4.95 23.97
N ASP A 275 -9.03 -5.00 25.29
CA ASP A 275 -9.24 -3.85 26.17
C ASP A 275 -8.12 -2.82 25.88
N GLY A 276 -8.53 -1.61 25.46
CA GLY A 276 -7.64 -0.51 25.09
C GLY A 276 -7.17 0.29 26.30
#